data_af2c069edea5e6d51129bb18b944505d
#
_entry.id   af2c069edea5e6d51129bb18b944505d
#
_cell.length_a   1.000
_cell.length_b   1.000
_cell.length_c   1.000
_cell.angle_alpha   90.00
_cell.angle_beta   90.00
_cell.angle_gamma   90.00
#
_symmetry.space_group_name_H-M   'P 1'
#
loop_
_entity.id
_entity.type
_entity.pdbx_description
1 polymer ?
#
loop_
_entity_poly.entity_id
_entity_poly.type
_entity_poly.pdbx_seq_one_letter_code
_entity_poly.pdbx_strand_id
1 'polypeptide(L)'
;DYALRALEAGAAGVVVQRPVPGVPPEKCVQVPDALDAMIRLGANYRALYSPLLAGVTGSVGKTTTKEFCYAVFSAFGKTLRTQGNQNNEIGMPNTLFRLDKSVEYAVVEMGMQGLGEIRKLTLAAKPAGAVITCIGRSHLEQLGTRENILRAKLEICEGLPQGAPLVVNGDDDYLPGAAVRPDLEKVLFAVENPDADV
;
A
#
# COMPACT_ATOMS: atom_id res chain seq x y z
N ASP A 1 -16.01 24.39 3.42
CA ASP A 1 -15.47 23.65 2.30
C ASP A 1 -13.93 23.75 2.31
N TYR A 2 -13.25 22.61 2.15
CA TYR A 2 -11.79 22.57 2.24
C TYR A 2 -11.11 23.19 1.02
N ALA A 3 -11.77 23.26 -0.13
CA ALA A 3 -11.18 23.76 -1.38
C ALA A 3 -10.77 25.23 -1.29
N LEU A 4 -11.65 26.10 -0.78
CA LEU A 4 -11.33 27.52 -0.59
C LEU A 4 -10.19 27.70 0.42
N ARG A 5 -10.24 26.98 1.54
CA ARG A 5 -9.19 27.05 2.56
C ARG A 5 -7.83 26.58 2.03
N ALA A 6 -7.82 25.57 1.15
CA ALA A 6 -6.59 25.12 0.50
C ALA A 6 -6.00 26.22 -0.41
N LEU A 7 -6.82 26.90 -1.19
CA LEU A 7 -6.37 28.03 -2.03
C LEU A 7 -5.87 29.21 -1.20
N GLU A 8 -6.56 29.55 -0.11
CA GLU A 8 -6.15 30.58 0.85
C GLU A 8 -4.80 30.22 1.51
N ALA A 9 -4.56 28.92 1.74
CA ALA A 9 -3.29 28.41 2.26
C ALA A 9 -2.18 28.32 1.19
N GLY A 10 -2.44 28.76 -0.05
CA GLY A 10 -1.43 28.82 -1.12
C GLY A 10 -1.41 27.63 -2.07
N ALA A 11 -2.43 26.75 -2.07
CA ALA A 11 -2.53 25.71 -3.08
C ALA A 11 -2.64 26.30 -4.50
N ALA A 12 -1.92 25.74 -5.45
CA ALA A 12 -1.96 26.18 -6.85
C ALA A 12 -3.31 25.84 -7.53
N GLY A 13 -3.98 24.79 -7.08
CA GLY A 13 -5.29 24.36 -7.54
C GLY A 13 -5.92 23.34 -6.60
N VAL A 14 -7.15 22.95 -6.88
CA VAL A 14 -7.92 21.98 -6.12
C VAL A 14 -8.55 20.93 -7.03
N VAL A 15 -8.64 19.70 -6.56
CA VAL A 15 -9.37 18.61 -7.20
C VAL A 15 -10.66 18.39 -6.43
N VAL A 16 -11.79 18.41 -7.13
CA VAL A 16 -13.12 18.36 -6.51
C VAL A 16 -14.07 17.45 -7.28
N GLN A 17 -15.08 16.90 -6.62
CA GLN A 17 -16.11 16.07 -7.29
C GLN A 17 -17.30 16.91 -7.79
N ARG A 18 -17.47 18.13 -7.27
CA ARG A 18 -18.54 19.05 -7.65
C ARG A 18 -18.01 20.47 -7.68
N PRO A 19 -18.63 21.38 -8.45
CA PRO A 19 -18.28 22.79 -8.40
C PRO A 19 -18.37 23.33 -6.97
N VAL A 20 -17.40 24.16 -6.59
CA VAL A 20 -17.32 24.79 -5.27
C VAL A 20 -17.49 26.31 -5.48
N PRO A 21 -18.56 26.93 -4.95
CA PRO A 21 -18.73 28.37 -5.04
C PRO A 21 -17.51 29.14 -4.53
N GLY A 22 -17.06 30.13 -5.28
CA GLY A 22 -15.91 30.96 -4.92
C GLY A 22 -14.54 30.39 -5.33
N VAL A 23 -14.47 29.18 -5.85
CA VAL A 23 -13.23 28.62 -6.44
C VAL A 23 -13.13 29.07 -7.91
N PRO A 24 -12.02 29.75 -8.30
CA PRO A 24 -11.81 30.13 -9.70
C PRO A 24 -11.73 28.89 -10.61
N PRO A 25 -12.44 28.88 -11.76
CA PRO A 25 -12.46 27.72 -12.66
C PRO A 25 -11.07 27.23 -13.10
N GLU A 26 -10.15 28.16 -13.33
CA GLU A 26 -8.77 27.87 -13.74
C GLU A 26 -7.91 27.19 -12.65
N LYS A 27 -8.37 27.25 -11.41
CA LYS A 27 -7.74 26.55 -10.26
C LYS A 27 -8.49 25.29 -9.83
N CYS A 28 -9.51 24.89 -10.59
CA CYS A 28 -10.39 23.79 -10.22
C CYS A 28 -10.33 22.67 -11.25
N VAL A 29 -9.96 21.47 -10.83
CA VAL A 29 -10.06 20.25 -11.63
C VAL A 29 -11.22 19.43 -11.09
N GLN A 30 -12.27 19.29 -11.89
CA GLN A 30 -13.42 18.48 -11.51
C GLN A 30 -13.22 17.04 -11.98
N VAL A 31 -13.44 16.09 -11.07
CA VAL A 31 -13.32 14.64 -11.32
C VAL A 31 -14.55 13.91 -10.82
N PRO A 32 -14.88 12.73 -11.38
CA PRO A 32 -16.00 11.92 -10.89
C PRO A 32 -15.80 11.43 -9.45
N ASP A 33 -14.55 11.05 -9.09
CA ASP A 33 -14.18 10.56 -7.77
C ASP A 33 -12.82 11.16 -7.38
N ALA A 34 -12.80 11.93 -6.29
CA ALA A 34 -11.59 12.61 -5.80
C ALA A 34 -10.60 11.62 -5.17
N LEU A 35 -11.10 10.53 -4.58
CA LEU A 35 -10.25 9.51 -3.97
C LEU A 35 -9.53 8.69 -5.05
N ASP A 36 -10.26 8.24 -6.07
CA ASP A 36 -9.67 7.58 -7.24
C ASP A 36 -8.66 8.49 -7.95
N ALA A 37 -8.99 9.77 -8.12
CA ALA A 37 -8.07 10.74 -8.71
C ALA A 37 -6.79 10.89 -7.88
N MET A 38 -6.87 10.89 -6.54
CA MET A 38 -5.72 10.95 -5.65
C MET A 38 -4.82 9.72 -5.78
N ILE A 39 -5.41 8.52 -5.83
CA ILE A 39 -4.69 7.26 -6.05
C ILE A 39 -3.97 7.28 -7.40
N ARG A 40 -4.65 7.69 -8.47
CA ARG A 40 -4.09 7.80 -9.82
C ARG A 40 -2.97 8.83 -9.90
N LEU A 41 -3.12 9.97 -9.23
CA LEU A 41 -2.04 10.96 -9.12
C LEU A 41 -0.83 10.37 -8.40
N GLY A 42 -1.04 9.67 -7.29
CA GLY A 42 0.04 8.96 -6.57
C GLY A 42 0.74 7.91 -7.43
N ALA A 43 -0.03 7.11 -8.19
CA ALA A 43 0.51 6.12 -9.12
C ALA A 43 1.35 6.74 -10.25
N ASN A 44 0.84 7.83 -10.86
CA ASN A 44 1.56 8.54 -11.91
C ASN A 44 2.82 9.23 -11.37
N TYR A 45 2.74 9.82 -10.17
CA TYR A 45 3.92 10.41 -9.51
C TYR A 45 4.96 9.35 -9.18
N ARG A 46 4.53 8.20 -8.63
CA ARG A 46 5.41 7.05 -8.36
C ARG A 46 6.14 6.57 -9.62
N ALA A 47 5.49 6.61 -10.79
CA ALA A 47 6.07 6.18 -12.07
C ALA A 47 7.23 7.05 -12.56
N LEU A 48 7.41 8.25 -11.98
CA LEU A 48 8.56 9.12 -12.28
C LEU A 48 9.86 8.66 -11.58
N TYR A 49 9.76 7.71 -10.65
CA TYR A 49 10.86 7.23 -9.82
C TYR A 49 10.87 5.69 -9.82
N SER A 50 12.04 5.10 -9.55
CA SER A 50 12.22 3.64 -9.58
C SER A 50 12.87 3.10 -8.30
N PRO A 51 12.35 3.44 -7.09
CA PRO A 51 12.88 2.84 -5.88
C PRO A 51 12.54 1.34 -5.85
N LEU A 52 13.40 0.54 -5.20
CA LEU A 52 13.03 -0.81 -4.81
C LEU A 52 11.97 -0.73 -3.69
N LEU A 53 10.72 -1.02 -4.03
CA LEU A 53 9.59 -0.83 -3.11
C LEU A 53 9.09 -2.17 -2.58
N ALA A 54 9.03 -2.32 -1.26
CA ALA A 54 8.40 -3.44 -0.58
C ALA A 54 6.99 -3.04 -0.08
N GLY A 55 5.99 -3.90 -0.36
CA GLY A 55 4.63 -3.78 0.17
C GLY A 55 4.47 -4.62 1.43
N VAL A 56 3.82 -4.09 2.47
CA VAL A 56 3.56 -4.82 3.72
C VAL A 56 2.06 -4.78 4.04
N THR A 57 1.45 -5.94 4.21
CA THR A 57 0.07 -6.06 4.69
C THR A 57 -0.04 -7.16 5.75
N GLY A 58 -1.23 -7.34 6.32
CA GLY A 58 -1.55 -8.34 7.32
C GLY A 58 -2.61 -7.84 8.31
N SER A 59 -3.13 -8.72 9.14
CA SER A 59 -4.09 -8.34 10.17
C SER A 59 -3.42 -7.60 11.33
N VAL A 60 -2.29 -8.11 11.80
CA VAL A 60 -1.46 -7.55 12.89
C VAL A 60 -0.01 -7.55 12.43
N GLY A 61 0.85 -6.72 13.05
CA GLY A 61 2.29 -6.72 12.79
C GLY A 61 2.76 -5.89 11.59
N LYS A 62 1.86 -5.33 10.78
CA LYS A 62 2.22 -4.52 9.60
C LYS A 62 3.22 -3.40 9.90
N THR A 63 2.90 -2.57 10.90
CA THR A 63 3.74 -1.41 11.26
C THR A 63 5.10 -1.84 11.79
N THR A 64 5.15 -2.88 12.62
CA THR A 64 6.41 -3.43 13.13
C THR A 64 7.27 -3.97 11.99
N THR A 65 6.68 -4.79 11.11
CA THR A 65 7.39 -5.34 9.94
C THR A 65 7.88 -4.24 9.01
N LYS A 66 7.05 -3.23 8.74
CA LYS A 66 7.44 -2.05 7.97
C LYS A 66 8.65 -1.34 8.58
N GLU A 67 8.69 -1.17 9.91
CA GLU A 67 9.81 -0.53 10.59
C GLU A 67 11.09 -1.38 10.52
N PHE A 68 10.99 -2.71 10.64
CA PHE A 68 12.13 -3.59 10.45
C PHE A 68 12.66 -3.53 9.00
N CYS A 69 11.78 -3.65 8.00
CA CYS A 69 12.18 -3.51 6.60
C CYS A 69 12.84 -2.15 6.34
N TYR A 70 12.28 -1.08 6.91
CA TYR A 70 12.85 0.26 6.80
C TYR A 70 14.25 0.34 7.42
N ALA A 71 14.45 -0.24 8.60
CA ALA A 71 15.75 -0.25 9.27
C ALA A 71 16.80 -0.98 8.43
N VAL A 72 16.45 -2.15 7.88
CA VAL A 72 17.32 -2.93 7.01
C VAL A 72 17.64 -2.16 5.73
N PHE A 73 16.66 -1.68 5.00
CA PHE A 73 16.88 -0.96 3.74
C PHE A 73 17.66 0.34 3.94
N SER A 74 17.45 1.03 5.07
CA SER A 74 18.18 2.26 5.40
C SER A 74 19.69 2.05 5.61
N ALA A 75 20.14 0.82 5.85
CA ALA A 75 21.55 0.48 5.90
C ALA A 75 22.19 0.41 4.49
N PHE A 76 21.39 0.30 3.43
CA PHE A 76 21.86 0.18 2.05
C PHE A 76 21.68 1.47 1.26
N GLY A 77 20.73 2.34 1.61
CA GLY A 77 20.51 3.60 0.91
C GLY A 77 19.34 4.40 1.46
N LYS A 78 19.09 5.57 0.83
CA LYS A 78 17.99 6.44 1.26
C LYS A 78 16.65 5.76 1.10
N THR A 79 15.97 5.54 2.22
CA THR A 79 14.74 4.77 2.30
C THR A 79 13.56 5.64 2.71
N LEU A 80 12.47 5.55 1.97
CA LEU A 80 11.14 6.11 2.31
C LEU A 80 10.29 5.04 2.99
N ARG A 81 9.45 5.45 3.94
CA ARG A 81 8.41 4.55 4.49
C ARG A 81 7.09 5.26 4.73
N THR A 82 6.02 4.49 4.80
CA THR A 82 4.72 4.94 5.32
C THR A 82 4.88 5.50 6.73
N GLN A 83 4.43 6.72 6.94
CA GLN A 83 4.43 7.38 8.26
C GLN A 83 3.16 7.05 9.03
N GLY A 84 3.31 6.71 10.32
CA GLY A 84 2.17 6.37 11.17
C GLY A 84 1.28 5.30 10.55
N ASN A 85 -0.01 5.59 10.49
CA ASN A 85 -1.05 4.74 9.92
C ASN A 85 -1.54 5.22 8.53
N GLN A 86 -0.70 5.92 7.76
CA GLN A 86 -1.02 6.41 6.40
C GLN A 86 -1.03 5.25 5.37
N ASN A 87 -1.79 4.21 5.63
CA ASN A 87 -1.78 2.93 4.92
C ASN A 87 -3.06 2.66 4.10
N ASN A 88 -3.90 3.67 3.95
CA ASN A 88 -5.17 3.61 3.21
C ASN A 88 -5.12 4.39 1.90
N GLU A 89 -6.27 4.49 1.21
CA GLU A 89 -6.44 5.16 -0.08
C GLU A 89 -6.09 6.67 -0.08
N ILE A 90 -5.99 7.31 1.09
CA ILE A 90 -5.53 8.69 1.24
C ILE A 90 -4.05 8.74 1.65
N GLY A 91 -3.68 7.93 2.63
CA GLY A 91 -2.35 7.98 3.23
C GLY A 91 -1.25 7.42 2.33
N MET A 92 -1.55 6.37 1.57
CA MET A 92 -0.55 5.75 0.68
C MET A 92 -0.16 6.69 -0.49
N PRO A 93 -1.07 7.37 -1.21
CA PRO A 93 -0.69 8.39 -2.18
C PRO A 93 0.18 9.50 -1.56
N ASN A 94 -0.14 9.97 -0.35
CA ASN A 94 0.69 10.95 0.36
C ASN A 94 2.11 10.42 0.64
N THR A 95 2.26 9.13 0.90
CA THR A 95 3.58 8.50 1.02
C THR A 95 4.30 8.52 -0.33
N LEU A 96 3.62 8.19 -1.43
CA LEU A 96 4.20 8.20 -2.77
C LEU A 96 4.64 9.61 -3.23
N PHE A 97 3.89 10.66 -2.90
CA PHE A 97 4.24 12.05 -3.21
C PHE A 97 5.54 12.55 -2.53
N ARG A 98 6.07 11.78 -1.58
CA ARG A 98 7.36 12.07 -0.93
C ARG A 98 8.56 11.42 -1.62
N LEU A 99 8.33 10.67 -2.71
CA LEU A 99 9.41 10.13 -3.53
C LEU A 99 10.16 11.28 -4.21
N ASP A 100 11.47 11.15 -4.26
CA ASP A 100 12.37 12.01 -5.03
C ASP A 100 13.49 11.16 -5.67
N LYS A 101 14.34 11.79 -6.48
CA LYS A 101 15.43 11.12 -7.20
C LYS A 101 16.49 10.49 -6.29
N SER A 102 16.53 10.84 -5.02
CA SER A 102 17.49 10.32 -4.05
C SER A 102 16.97 9.11 -3.28
N VAL A 103 15.67 8.79 -3.38
CA VAL A 103 15.07 7.62 -2.72
C VAL A 103 15.37 6.35 -3.51
N GLU A 104 16.17 5.47 -2.93
CA GLU A 104 16.56 4.20 -3.52
C GLU A 104 15.63 3.05 -3.11
N TYR A 105 15.13 3.11 -1.88
CA TYR A 105 14.25 2.10 -1.30
C TYR A 105 12.97 2.71 -0.77
N ALA A 106 11.90 1.93 -0.75
CA ALA A 106 10.64 2.34 -0.11
C ALA A 106 9.96 1.16 0.57
N VAL A 107 9.31 1.40 1.71
CA VAL A 107 8.47 0.41 2.39
C VAL A 107 7.09 1.02 2.59
N VAL A 108 6.09 0.45 1.93
CA VAL A 108 4.70 0.92 2.02
C VAL A 108 3.82 -0.08 2.76
N GLU A 109 3.20 0.40 3.82
CA GLU A 109 2.18 -0.34 4.54
C GLU A 109 0.84 -0.20 3.82
N MET A 110 0.12 -1.32 3.62
CA MET A 110 -1.18 -1.38 2.96
C MET A 110 -2.21 -1.96 3.91
N GLY A 111 -3.12 -1.10 4.37
CA GLY A 111 -4.27 -1.45 5.18
C GLY A 111 -5.53 -1.57 4.32
N MET A 112 -6.58 -2.18 4.89
CA MET A 112 -7.89 -2.28 4.24
C MET A 112 -9.01 -2.40 5.29
N GLN A 113 -10.22 -2.07 4.90
CA GLN A 113 -11.46 -2.37 5.59
C GLN A 113 -12.32 -3.35 4.77
N GLY A 114 -12.17 -3.38 3.46
CA GLY A 114 -12.93 -4.20 2.54
C GLY A 114 -12.11 -4.80 1.39
N LEU A 115 -12.76 -5.64 0.60
CA LEU A 115 -12.22 -6.18 -0.65
C LEU A 115 -11.99 -5.05 -1.67
N GLY A 116 -10.94 -5.18 -2.48
CA GLY A 116 -10.58 -4.25 -3.54
C GLY A 116 -9.70 -3.07 -3.09
N GLU A 117 -9.57 -2.81 -1.78
CA GLU A 117 -8.80 -1.68 -1.29
C GLU A 117 -7.28 -1.93 -1.43
N ILE A 118 -6.77 -3.10 -0.99
CA ILE A 118 -5.35 -3.44 -1.18
C ILE A 118 -5.00 -3.53 -2.66
N ARG A 119 -5.91 -4.03 -3.50
CA ARG A 119 -5.75 -4.05 -4.94
C ARG A 119 -5.45 -2.67 -5.52
N LYS A 120 -6.23 -1.66 -5.15
CA LYS A 120 -5.99 -0.27 -5.59
C LYS A 120 -4.63 0.24 -5.13
N LEU A 121 -4.28 -0.03 -3.86
CA LEU A 121 -3.02 0.41 -3.28
C LEU A 121 -1.81 -0.25 -3.97
N THR A 122 -1.85 -1.56 -4.15
CA THR A 122 -0.73 -2.30 -4.75
C THR A 122 -0.53 -1.96 -6.22
N LEU A 123 -1.62 -1.77 -6.99
CA LEU A 123 -1.55 -1.36 -8.39
C LEU A 123 -0.99 0.06 -8.56
N ALA A 124 -1.21 0.95 -7.58
CA ALA A 124 -0.64 2.29 -7.58
C ALA A 124 0.83 2.29 -7.14
N ALA A 125 1.19 1.54 -6.11
CA ALA A 125 2.54 1.47 -5.57
C ALA A 125 3.49 0.63 -6.42
N LYS A 126 3.00 -0.44 -7.07
CA LYS A 126 3.77 -1.42 -7.85
C LYS A 126 5.02 -1.90 -7.11
N PRO A 127 4.86 -2.64 -6.00
CA PRO A 127 5.98 -3.12 -5.22
C PRO A 127 6.79 -4.17 -5.99
N ALA A 128 8.10 -4.23 -5.72
CA ALA A 128 9.00 -5.25 -6.26
C ALA A 128 8.92 -6.57 -5.50
N GLY A 129 8.38 -6.54 -4.28
CA GLY A 129 8.11 -7.70 -3.43
C GLY A 129 7.14 -7.31 -2.32
N ALA A 130 6.55 -8.28 -1.65
CA ALA A 130 5.58 -8.03 -0.60
C ALA A 130 5.70 -9.00 0.59
N VAL A 131 5.22 -8.53 1.75
CA VAL A 131 5.13 -9.33 2.98
C VAL A 131 3.68 -9.36 3.46
N ILE A 132 3.17 -10.54 3.80
CA ILE A 132 1.90 -10.73 4.51
C ILE A 132 2.20 -11.31 5.89
N THR A 133 1.94 -10.54 6.94
CA THR A 133 2.35 -10.89 8.30
C THR A 133 1.49 -11.97 8.94
N CYS A 134 0.17 -11.87 8.82
CA CYS A 134 -0.78 -12.88 9.32
C CYS A 134 -2.22 -12.64 8.85
N ILE A 135 -3.08 -13.67 8.97
CA ILE A 135 -4.52 -13.64 8.75
C ILE A 135 -5.24 -13.79 10.08
N GLY A 136 -5.46 -12.68 10.75
CA GLY A 136 -6.18 -12.63 12.02
C GLY A 136 -7.68 -12.40 11.85
N ARG A 137 -8.29 -11.78 12.89
CA ARG A 137 -9.74 -11.46 12.93
C ARG A 137 -10.04 -9.97 12.74
N SER A 138 -9.03 -9.14 12.45
CA SER A 138 -9.25 -7.73 12.16
C SER A 138 -10.12 -7.57 10.91
N HIS A 139 -11.13 -6.68 10.97
CA HIS A 139 -12.12 -6.44 9.90
C HIS A 139 -13.08 -7.61 9.64
N LEU A 140 -13.26 -8.51 10.62
CA LEU A 140 -14.17 -9.64 10.50
C LEU A 140 -15.63 -9.17 10.35
N GLU A 141 -16.01 -8.05 10.98
CA GLU A 141 -17.33 -7.44 10.87
C GLU A 141 -17.67 -7.03 9.42
N GLN A 142 -16.67 -6.51 8.68
CA GLN A 142 -16.84 -6.05 7.31
C GLN A 142 -16.71 -7.18 6.28
N LEU A 143 -15.85 -8.15 6.55
CA LEU A 143 -15.51 -9.22 5.59
C LEU A 143 -16.21 -10.56 5.90
N GLY A 144 -16.78 -10.71 7.07
CA GLY A 144 -17.57 -11.87 7.49
C GLY A 144 -16.77 -13.09 7.89
N THR A 145 -15.70 -13.45 7.15
CA THR A 145 -14.90 -14.64 7.42
C THR A 145 -13.39 -14.39 7.30
N ARG A 146 -12.56 -15.27 7.90
CA ARG A 146 -11.08 -15.19 7.76
C ARG A 146 -10.62 -15.50 6.33
N GLU A 147 -11.35 -16.32 5.59
CA GLU A 147 -11.11 -16.61 4.17
C GLU A 147 -11.25 -15.34 3.32
N ASN A 148 -12.25 -14.51 3.60
CA ASN A 148 -12.39 -13.21 2.93
C ASN A 148 -11.29 -12.23 3.34
N ILE A 149 -10.81 -12.29 4.59
CA ILE A 149 -9.63 -11.50 5.04
C ILE A 149 -8.38 -11.96 4.28
N LEU A 150 -8.16 -13.28 4.15
CA LEU A 150 -7.08 -13.84 3.33
C LEU A 150 -7.19 -13.33 1.89
N ARG A 151 -8.36 -13.46 1.28
CA ARG A 151 -8.61 -13.01 -0.10
C ARG A 151 -8.29 -11.53 -0.29
N ALA A 152 -8.73 -10.68 0.63
CA ALA A 152 -8.45 -9.24 0.58
C ALA A 152 -6.94 -8.94 0.70
N LYS A 153 -6.21 -9.67 1.55
CA LYS A 153 -4.76 -9.45 1.71
C LYS A 153 -3.95 -9.99 0.54
N LEU A 154 -4.40 -11.08 -0.08
CA LEU A 154 -3.78 -11.62 -1.29
C LEU A 154 -3.92 -10.70 -2.51
N GLU A 155 -4.80 -9.70 -2.47
CA GLU A 155 -4.86 -8.64 -3.49
C GLU A 155 -3.51 -7.91 -3.67
N ILE A 156 -2.64 -7.92 -2.66
CA ILE A 156 -1.29 -7.33 -2.78
C ILE A 156 -0.47 -7.97 -3.91
N CYS A 157 -0.74 -9.22 -4.22
CA CYS A 157 -0.08 -9.94 -5.32
C CYS A 157 -0.36 -9.33 -6.69
N GLU A 158 -1.48 -8.62 -6.87
CA GLU A 158 -1.87 -8.09 -8.18
C GLU A 158 -0.94 -6.97 -8.67
N GLY A 159 -0.28 -6.25 -7.76
CA GLY A 159 0.70 -5.22 -8.09
C GLY A 159 2.13 -5.72 -8.26
N LEU A 160 2.39 -6.99 -7.96
CA LEU A 160 3.73 -7.58 -8.05
C LEU A 160 4.10 -7.95 -9.50
N PRO A 161 5.35 -7.71 -9.93
CA PRO A 161 5.83 -8.23 -11.21
C PRO A 161 6.00 -9.76 -11.16
N GLN A 162 6.14 -10.37 -12.33
CA GLN A 162 6.48 -11.79 -12.45
C GLN A 162 7.82 -12.09 -11.77
N GLY A 163 7.90 -13.20 -11.06
CA GLY A 163 9.10 -13.62 -10.31
C GLY A 163 9.32 -12.86 -9.00
N ALA A 164 8.40 -11.97 -8.62
CA ALA A 164 8.56 -11.20 -7.39
C ALA A 164 8.41 -12.08 -6.14
N PRO A 165 9.20 -11.83 -5.07
CA PRO A 165 9.04 -12.51 -3.80
C PRO A 165 7.76 -12.07 -3.08
N LEU A 166 7.00 -13.08 -2.64
CA LEU A 166 5.88 -12.92 -1.71
C LEU A 166 6.26 -13.65 -0.41
N VAL A 167 6.68 -12.89 0.58
CA VAL A 167 7.09 -13.41 1.89
C VAL A 167 5.86 -13.54 2.78
N VAL A 168 5.58 -14.71 3.32
CA VAL A 168 4.40 -14.98 4.14
C VAL A 168 4.77 -15.76 5.41
N ASN A 169 4.01 -15.52 6.47
CA ASN A 169 4.21 -16.20 7.75
C ASN A 169 3.86 -17.70 7.65
N GLY A 170 4.86 -18.56 7.85
CA GLY A 170 4.74 -20.01 7.85
C GLY A 170 4.06 -20.60 9.08
N ASP A 171 3.96 -19.83 10.17
CA ASP A 171 3.22 -20.23 11.38
C ASP A 171 1.74 -19.81 11.34
N ASP A 172 1.26 -19.19 10.24
CA ASP A 172 -0.14 -18.78 10.09
C ASP A 172 -1.00 -19.95 9.57
N ASP A 173 -2.24 -20.07 10.08
CA ASP A 173 -3.15 -21.16 9.72
C ASP A 173 -3.56 -21.17 8.22
N TYR A 174 -3.49 -20.02 7.54
CA TYR A 174 -4.02 -19.83 6.19
C TYR A 174 -2.93 -19.60 5.15
N LEU A 175 -1.86 -18.85 5.49
CA LEU A 175 -0.87 -18.37 4.52
C LEU A 175 -0.04 -19.50 3.88
N PRO A 176 0.43 -20.54 4.62
CA PRO A 176 1.19 -21.62 4.00
C PRO A 176 0.41 -22.34 2.91
N GLY A 177 -0.88 -22.65 3.16
CA GLY A 177 -1.76 -23.33 2.21
C GLY A 177 -2.41 -22.42 1.16
N ALA A 178 -2.21 -21.10 1.24
CA ALA A 178 -2.88 -20.16 0.34
C ALA A 178 -2.41 -20.31 -1.11
N ALA A 179 -3.37 -20.41 -2.03
CA ALA A 179 -3.11 -20.35 -3.46
C ALA A 179 -2.74 -18.91 -3.85
N VAL A 180 -1.53 -18.74 -4.35
CA VAL A 180 -1.04 -17.47 -4.91
C VAL A 180 -0.82 -17.60 -6.41
N ARG A 181 -0.59 -16.49 -7.10
CA ARG A 181 -0.20 -16.48 -8.51
C ARG A 181 1.03 -17.40 -8.70
N PRO A 182 1.00 -18.34 -9.68
CA PRO A 182 2.05 -19.35 -9.84
C PRO A 182 3.39 -18.77 -10.34
N ASP A 183 3.37 -17.53 -10.82
CA ASP A 183 4.54 -16.79 -11.29
C ASP A 183 5.23 -15.98 -10.18
N LEU A 184 4.77 -16.05 -8.94
CA LEU A 184 5.41 -15.42 -7.79
C LEU A 184 6.29 -16.42 -7.03
N GLU A 185 7.39 -15.95 -6.48
CA GLU A 185 8.24 -16.71 -5.55
C GLU A 185 7.65 -16.61 -4.14
N LYS A 186 6.92 -17.63 -3.72
CA LYS A 186 6.38 -17.69 -2.35
C LYS A 186 7.46 -18.14 -1.39
N VAL A 187 7.79 -17.32 -0.40
CA VAL A 187 8.81 -17.58 0.63
C VAL A 187 8.12 -17.63 1.99
N LEU A 188 8.32 -18.72 2.74
CA LEU A 188 7.80 -18.89 4.09
C LEU A 188 8.85 -18.45 5.11
N PHE A 189 8.49 -17.55 6.01
CA PHE A 189 9.27 -17.28 7.24
C PHE A 189 8.51 -17.82 8.45
N ALA A 190 9.19 -18.42 9.40
CA ALA A 190 8.55 -18.95 10.59
C ALA A 190 9.49 -18.97 11.80
N VAL A 191 8.92 -19.18 12.97
CA VAL A 191 9.65 -19.43 14.23
C VAL A 191 9.46 -20.88 14.66
N GLU A 192 8.29 -21.45 14.41
CA GLU A 192 7.89 -22.78 14.89
C GLU A 192 7.83 -23.82 13.75
N ASN A 193 7.49 -23.40 12.53
CA ASN A 193 7.36 -24.31 11.39
C ASN A 193 8.75 -24.70 10.84
N PRO A 194 9.18 -25.98 10.98
CA PRO A 194 10.50 -26.44 10.52
C PRO A 194 10.63 -26.52 9.00
N ASP A 195 9.51 -26.46 8.26
CA ASP A 195 9.48 -26.52 6.79
C ASP A 195 9.48 -25.12 6.15
N ALA A 196 9.72 -24.07 6.93
CA ALA A 196 9.85 -22.72 6.41
C ALA A 196 11.20 -22.51 5.70
N ASP A 197 11.24 -21.58 4.77
CA ASP A 197 12.43 -21.23 3.99
C ASP A 197 13.44 -20.42 4.82
N VAL A 198 12.94 -19.67 5.83
CA VAL A 198 13.73 -18.77 6.68
C VAL A 198 13.23 -18.81 8.11
#